data_68c7532f51a538e0379d1da132b41011
#
_entry.id   68c7532f51a538e0379d1da132b41011
#
_cell.length_a   1.000
_cell.length_b   1.000
_cell.length_c   1.000
_cell.angle_alpha   90.00
_cell.angle_beta   90.00
_cell.angle_gamma   90.00
#
_symmetry.space_group_name_H-M   'P 1'
#
loop_
_entity.id
_entity.type
_entity.pdbx_description
1 polymer ?
#
loop_
_entity_poly.entity_id
_entity_poly.type
_entity_poly.pdbx_seq_one_letter_code
_entity_poly.pdbx_strand_id
1 'polypeptide(L)'
;MRWKLTVRAGPKVQRSAHAELDAALDALEARGRELARDAPDRAVDVKYKRFEPVDVVVARLELAGPERFAPSVRAGVDVHGDGSVAAYRGRVRREVIEQRGGESAYAALRRVLGAG
;
A
#
# COMPACT_ATOMS: atom_id res chain seq x y z
N MET A 1 20.85 -3.46 6.33
CA MET A 1 19.75 -3.50 5.37
C MET A 1 18.47 -3.07 6.06
N ARG A 2 17.65 -2.31 5.37
CA ARG A 2 16.43 -1.74 5.95
C ARG A 2 15.27 -1.81 4.98
N TRP A 3 14.09 -1.90 5.54
CA TRP A 3 12.86 -1.77 4.79
C TRP A 3 12.29 -0.37 5.00
N LYS A 4 12.02 0.32 3.91
CA LYS A 4 11.48 1.68 3.95
C LYS A 4 10.02 1.64 3.57
N LEU A 5 9.18 2.17 4.45
CA LEU A 5 7.76 2.35 4.19
C LEU A 5 7.50 3.81 3.88
N THR A 6 6.90 4.08 2.72
CA THR A 6 6.49 5.42 2.32
C THR A 6 4.97 5.43 2.20
N VAL A 7 4.33 6.31 2.94
CA VAL A 7 2.87 6.48 2.92
C VAL A 7 2.54 7.82 2.30
N ARG A 8 1.82 7.80 1.20
CA ARG A 8 1.35 9.00 0.51
C ARG A 8 -0.17 9.07 0.62
N ALA A 9 -0.67 10.12 1.25
CA ALA A 9 -2.10 10.33 1.44
C ALA A 9 -2.40 11.81 1.19
N GLY A 10 -2.92 12.14 0.00
CA GLY A 10 -3.07 13.52 -0.44
C GLY A 10 -1.70 14.22 -0.48
N PRO A 11 -1.59 15.41 0.09
CA PRO A 11 -0.31 16.14 0.10
C PRO A 11 0.68 15.61 1.15
N LYS A 12 0.25 14.72 2.04
CA LYS A 12 1.10 14.20 3.12
C LYS A 12 1.93 13.02 2.65
N VAL A 13 3.21 13.05 2.96
CA VAL A 13 4.13 11.95 2.73
C VAL A 13 4.83 11.65 4.06
N GLN A 14 4.69 10.42 4.53
CA GLN A 14 5.33 9.95 5.75
C GLN A 14 6.25 8.80 5.42
N ARG A 15 7.42 8.78 6.03
CA ARG A 15 8.42 7.73 5.81
C ARG A 15 8.84 7.12 7.14
N SER A 16 9.03 5.82 7.14
CA SER A 16 9.57 5.10 8.28
C SER A 16 10.51 4.01 7.79
N ALA A 17 11.44 3.62 8.66
CA ALA A 17 12.39 2.56 8.36
C ALA A 17 12.24 1.45 9.38
N HIS A 18 12.33 0.22 8.91
CA HIS A 18 12.16 -0.98 9.74
C HIS A 18 13.28 -1.96 9.44
N ALA A 19 13.84 -2.57 10.47
CA ALA A 19 14.93 -3.52 10.31
C ALA A 19 14.46 -4.85 9.70
N GLU A 20 13.21 -5.24 10.01
CA GLU A 20 12.65 -6.52 9.60
C GLU A 20 11.46 -6.33 8.66
N LEU A 21 11.33 -7.23 7.69
CA LEU A 21 10.23 -7.20 6.75
C LEU A 21 8.88 -7.33 7.45
N ASP A 22 8.75 -8.23 8.41
CA ASP A 22 7.50 -8.42 9.14
C ASP A 22 7.06 -7.14 9.86
N ALA A 23 8.01 -6.45 10.50
CA ALA A 23 7.70 -5.19 11.18
C ALA A 23 7.24 -4.12 10.18
N ALA A 24 7.87 -4.05 9.02
CA ALA A 24 7.48 -3.11 7.97
C ALA A 24 6.07 -3.42 7.45
N LEU A 25 5.77 -4.70 7.23
CA LEU A 25 4.45 -5.12 6.76
C LEU A 25 3.37 -4.88 7.82
N ASP A 26 3.68 -5.09 9.10
CA ASP A 26 2.75 -4.78 10.18
C ASP A 26 2.42 -3.28 10.22
N ALA A 27 3.43 -2.44 10.07
CA ALA A 27 3.24 -0.99 10.03
C ALA A 27 2.42 -0.56 8.80
N LEU A 28 2.70 -1.16 7.64
CA LEU A 28 1.96 -0.91 6.40
C LEU A 28 0.50 -1.28 6.58
N GLU A 29 0.22 -2.45 7.11
CA GLU A 29 -1.16 -2.93 7.30
C GLU A 29 -1.92 -2.05 8.29
N ALA A 30 -1.33 -1.72 9.43
CA ALA A 30 -1.97 -0.88 10.44
C ALA A 30 -2.34 0.48 9.85
N ARG A 31 -1.42 1.09 9.12
CA ARG A 31 -1.66 2.39 8.51
C ARG A 31 -2.65 2.30 7.35
N GLY A 32 -2.56 1.24 6.55
CA GLY A 32 -3.48 1.01 5.44
C GLY A 32 -4.91 0.87 5.91
N ARG A 33 -5.13 0.14 6.99
CA ARG A 33 -6.47 -0.04 7.56
C ARG A 33 -7.05 1.28 8.09
N GLU A 34 -6.23 2.13 8.70
CA GLU A 34 -6.67 3.47 9.13
C GLU A 34 -7.10 4.30 7.92
N LEU A 35 -6.26 4.34 6.90
CA LEU A 35 -6.55 5.13 5.70
C LEU A 35 -7.77 4.60 4.94
N ALA A 36 -8.00 3.29 4.96
CA ALA A 36 -9.18 2.70 4.34
C ALA A 36 -10.48 3.11 5.06
N ARG A 37 -10.44 3.25 6.37
CA ARG A 37 -11.61 3.74 7.13
C ARG A 37 -11.97 5.17 6.77
N ASP A 38 -10.96 6.00 6.49
CA ASP A 38 -11.14 7.42 6.17
C ASP A 38 -11.30 7.67 4.67
N ALA A 39 -11.13 6.65 3.84
CA ALA A 39 -11.10 6.78 2.40
C ALA A 39 -12.36 7.42 1.78
N PRO A 40 -13.59 7.05 2.19
CA PRO A 40 -14.78 7.67 1.62
C PRO A 40 -14.82 9.19 1.80
N ASP A 41 -14.40 9.70 2.95
CA ASP A 41 -14.36 11.14 3.21
C ASP A 41 -13.30 11.83 2.34
N ARG A 42 -12.14 11.20 2.17
CA ARG A 42 -11.06 11.72 1.31
C ARG A 42 -11.46 11.75 -0.15
N ALA A 43 -12.20 10.76 -0.62
CA ALA A 43 -12.66 10.68 -1.98
C ALA A 43 -13.64 11.82 -2.31
N VAL A 44 -14.51 12.20 -1.37
CA VAL A 44 -15.41 13.34 -1.50
C VAL A 44 -14.63 14.64 -1.62
N ASP A 45 -13.58 14.81 -0.82
CA ASP A 45 -12.76 16.04 -0.83
C ASP A 45 -12.00 16.23 -2.13
N VAL A 46 -11.68 15.17 -2.85
CA VAL A 46 -10.95 15.24 -4.13
C VAL A 46 -11.84 15.69 -5.29
N LYS A 47 -13.17 15.65 -5.14
CA LYS A 47 -14.17 16.14 -6.12
C LYS A 47 -14.02 15.58 -7.54
N TYR A 48 -13.67 14.31 -7.68
CA TYR A 48 -13.63 13.65 -8.98
C TYR A 48 -15.05 13.26 -9.42
N LYS A 49 -15.68 14.12 -10.16
CA LYS A 49 -17.07 13.91 -10.61
C LYS A 49 -17.22 12.83 -11.69
N ARG A 50 -16.14 12.42 -12.32
CA ARG A 50 -16.16 11.49 -13.46
C ARG A 50 -15.75 10.06 -13.10
N PHE A 51 -15.27 9.84 -11.89
CA PHE A 51 -14.78 8.54 -11.48
C PHE A 51 -15.55 8.04 -10.27
N GLU A 52 -15.85 6.75 -10.28
CA GLU A 52 -16.41 6.11 -9.11
C GLU A 52 -15.34 6.07 -8.01
N PRO A 53 -15.73 6.14 -6.71
CA PRO A 53 -14.76 6.10 -5.63
C PRO A 53 -13.81 4.89 -5.70
N VAL A 54 -14.26 3.74 -6.20
CA VAL A 54 -13.43 2.55 -6.35
C VAL A 54 -12.25 2.79 -7.31
N ASP A 55 -12.40 3.72 -8.27
CA ASP A 55 -11.37 4.00 -9.26
C ASP A 55 -10.35 5.06 -8.80
N VAL A 56 -10.63 5.72 -7.68
CA VAL A 56 -9.76 6.77 -7.15
C VAL A 56 -8.83 6.19 -6.10
N VAL A 57 -7.52 6.37 -6.30
CA VAL A 57 -6.52 6.01 -5.28
C VAL A 57 -6.34 7.21 -4.35
N VAL A 58 -6.75 7.07 -3.10
CA VAL A 58 -6.65 8.15 -2.10
C VAL A 58 -5.39 8.03 -1.24
N ALA A 59 -4.77 6.86 -1.22
CA ALA A 59 -3.51 6.66 -0.49
C ALA A 59 -2.72 5.53 -1.12
N ARG A 60 -1.40 5.63 -1.04
CA ARG A 60 -0.47 4.61 -1.50
C ARG A 60 0.56 4.35 -0.43
N LEU A 61 0.73 3.09 -0.07
CA LEU A 61 1.70 2.66 0.92
C LEU A 61 2.71 1.76 0.20
N GLU A 62 3.93 2.25 0.04
CA GLU A 62 4.97 1.54 -0.70
C GLU A 62 6.08 1.08 0.22
N LEU A 63 6.46 -0.18 0.04
CA LEU A 63 7.58 -0.80 0.74
C LEU A 63 8.72 -1.02 -0.23
N ALA A 64 9.91 -0.62 0.15
CA ALA A 64 11.12 -0.80 -0.64
C ALA A 64 12.27 -1.31 0.22
N GLY A 65 13.02 -2.24 -0.31
CA GLY A 65 14.18 -2.79 0.38
C GLY A 65 14.59 -4.14 -0.17
N PRO A 66 15.45 -4.90 0.56
CA PRO A 66 16.15 -4.45 1.78
C PRO A 66 17.35 -3.54 1.52
N GLU A 67 17.76 -3.39 0.27
CA GLU A 67 18.91 -2.57 -0.10
C GLU A 67 18.56 -1.08 -0.04
N ARG A 68 19.49 -0.30 0.47
CA ARG A 68 19.29 1.15 0.60
C ARG A 68 19.20 1.85 -0.75
N PHE A 69 20.11 1.49 -1.68
CA PHE A 69 20.13 2.02 -3.04
C PHE A 69 19.73 0.91 -4.00
N ALA A 70 18.95 1.24 -5.01
CA ALA A 70 18.42 0.29 -5.99
C ALA A 70 17.81 -0.94 -5.31
N PRO A 71 16.78 -0.75 -4.46
CA PRO A 71 16.18 -1.88 -3.74
C PRO A 71 15.63 -2.93 -4.70
N SER A 72 15.85 -4.20 -4.36
CA SER A 72 15.39 -5.32 -5.16
C SER A 72 13.88 -5.55 -5.06
N VAL A 73 13.29 -5.10 -3.96
CA VAL A 73 11.84 -5.25 -3.72
C VAL A 73 11.17 -3.89 -3.67
N ARG A 74 10.13 -3.73 -4.47
CA ARG A 74 9.17 -2.62 -4.38
C ARG A 74 7.78 -3.20 -4.50
N ALA A 75 6.98 -2.99 -3.49
CA ALA A 75 5.63 -3.52 -3.42
C ALA A 75 4.83 -2.69 -2.43
N GLY A 76 3.55 -2.84 -2.43
CA GLY A 76 2.72 -2.12 -1.48
C GLY A 76 1.26 -2.32 -1.71
N VAL A 77 0.48 -1.37 -1.22
CA VAL A 77 -0.97 -1.38 -1.41
C VAL A 77 -1.44 0.02 -1.82
N ASP A 78 -2.51 0.03 -2.62
CA ASP A 78 -3.26 1.24 -2.95
C ASP A 78 -4.59 1.18 -2.22
N VAL A 79 -4.94 2.27 -1.54
CA VAL A 79 -6.25 2.43 -0.90
C VAL A 79 -7.13 3.24 -1.81
N HIS A 80 -8.28 2.68 -2.19
CA HIS A 80 -9.24 3.32 -3.08
C HIS A 80 -10.29 4.12 -2.30
N GLY A 81 -10.98 5.02 -2.99
CA GLY A 81 -11.93 5.94 -2.38
C GLY A 81 -13.14 5.27 -1.74
N ASP A 82 -13.44 4.02 -2.10
CA ASP A 82 -14.50 3.24 -1.47
C ASP A 82 -14.02 2.45 -0.25
N GLY A 83 -12.74 2.60 0.12
CA GLY A 83 -12.14 1.85 1.22
C GLY A 83 -11.54 0.51 0.82
N SER A 84 -11.70 0.10 -0.44
CA SER A 84 -11.08 -1.15 -0.90
C SER A 84 -9.56 -0.97 -1.03
N VAL A 85 -8.84 -2.08 -0.93
CA VAL A 85 -7.38 -2.09 -0.95
C VAL A 85 -6.90 -3.13 -1.95
N ALA A 86 -5.93 -2.75 -2.77
CA ALA A 86 -5.30 -3.65 -3.73
C ALA A 86 -3.80 -3.69 -3.50
N ALA A 87 -3.23 -4.88 -3.41
CA ALA A 87 -1.79 -5.05 -3.32
C ALA A 87 -1.17 -5.03 -4.72
N TYR A 88 0.05 -4.52 -4.81
CA TYR A 88 0.80 -4.47 -6.06
C TYR A 88 2.27 -4.75 -5.80
N ARG A 89 2.98 -5.11 -6.85
CA ARG A 89 4.43 -5.20 -6.86
C ARG A 89 4.98 -4.57 -8.13
N GLY A 90 6.23 -4.18 -8.09
CA GLY A 90 6.91 -3.62 -9.25
C GLY A 90 7.18 -2.13 -9.12
N ARG A 91 8.15 -1.68 -9.87
CA ARG A 91 8.68 -0.33 -9.82
C ARG A 91 8.11 0.55 -10.93
N VAL A 92 8.36 0.19 -12.16
CA VAL A 92 7.93 0.92 -13.35
C VAL A 92 6.60 0.37 -13.84
N ARG A 93 6.53 -0.94 -13.94
CA ARG A 93 5.28 -1.64 -14.23
C ARG A 93 4.75 -2.24 -12.94
N ARG A 94 3.67 -1.68 -12.48
CA ARG A 94 3.00 -2.19 -11.30
C ARG A 94 2.05 -3.29 -11.70
N GLU A 95 2.25 -4.43 -11.09
CA GLU A 95 1.37 -5.57 -11.27
C GLU A 95 0.51 -5.72 -10.02
N VAL A 96 -0.79 -5.79 -10.20
CA VAL A 96 -1.70 -6.07 -9.10
C VAL A 96 -1.46 -7.51 -8.64
N ILE A 97 -1.30 -7.68 -7.33
CA ILE A 97 -1.16 -9.01 -6.74
C ILE A 97 -2.54 -9.60 -6.58
N GLU A 98 -2.76 -10.74 -7.25
CA GLU A 98 -4.04 -11.44 -7.18
C GLU A 98 -4.27 -12.01 -5.78
N GLN A 99 -5.45 -11.76 -5.24
CA GLN A 99 -5.84 -12.30 -3.94
C GLN A 99 -6.45 -13.68 -4.15
N ARG A 100 -5.96 -14.65 -3.37
CA ARG A 100 -6.54 -15.99 -3.35
C ARG A 100 -7.77 -15.98 -2.45
N GLY A 101 -8.60 -16.99 -2.58
CA GLY A 101 -9.83 -17.07 -1.78
C GLY A 101 -9.58 -16.84 -0.30
N GLY A 102 -10.28 -15.88 0.30
CA GLY A 102 -10.15 -15.55 1.70
C GLY A 102 -8.98 -14.66 2.08
N GLU A 103 -8.07 -14.35 1.15
CA GLU A 103 -6.96 -13.44 1.44
C GLU A 103 -7.39 -11.98 1.42
N SER A 104 -6.89 -11.19 2.38
CA SER A 104 -6.89 -9.75 2.25
C SER A 104 -5.75 -9.32 1.29
N ALA A 105 -5.78 -8.07 0.86
CA ALA A 105 -4.67 -7.52 0.08
C ALA A 105 -3.34 -7.64 0.86
N TYR A 106 -3.38 -7.41 2.16
CA TYR A 106 -2.20 -7.51 3.02
C TYR A 106 -1.66 -8.94 3.11
N ALA A 107 -2.56 -9.92 3.21
CA ALA A 107 -2.17 -11.33 3.22
C ALA A 107 -1.53 -11.73 1.89
N ALA A 108 -2.10 -11.28 0.78
CA ALA A 108 -1.56 -11.53 -0.55
C ALA A 108 -0.16 -10.91 -0.69
N LEU A 109 0.02 -9.68 -0.20
CA LEU A 109 1.31 -9.01 -0.21
C LEU A 109 2.36 -9.79 0.59
N ARG A 110 2.00 -10.25 1.79
CA ARG A 110 2.91 -11.05 2.62
C ARG A 110 3.30 -12.34 1.93
N ARG A 111 2.35 -13.00 1.29
CA ARG A 111 2.61 -14.25 0.57
C ARG A 111 3.61 -14.04 -0.56
N VAL A 112 3.43 -12.99 -1.34
CA VAL A 112 4.30 -12.70 -2.49
C VAL A 112 5.72 -12.31 -2.04
N LEU A 113 5.83 -11.58 -0.92
CA LEU A 113 7.14 -11.18 -0.39
C LEU A 113 7.80 -12.27 0.46
N GLY A 114 7.16 -13.40 0.65
CA GLY A 114 7.71 -14.51 1.40
C GLY A 114 7.72 -14.30 2.91
N ALA A 115 6.92 -13.38 3.42
CA ALA A 115 6.76 -13.14 4.84
C ALA A 115 5.71 -14.10 5.40
N GLY A 116 6.05 -14.81 6.42
CA GLY A 116 5.20 -15.81 7.03
C GLY A 116 3.97 -15.28 7.74
#